data_6b35a2cf2f1c0002dfcbe0ca2b598256
#
_entry.id   6b35a2cf2f1c0002dfcbe0ca2b598256
#
_cell.length_a   1.000
_cell.length_b   1.000
_cell.length_c   1.000
_cell.angle_alpha   90.00
_cell.angle_beta   90.00
_cell.angle_gamma   90.00
#
_symmetry.space_group_name_H-M   'P 1'
#
loop_
_entity.id
_entity.type
_entity.pdbx_description
1 polymer ?
#
loop_
_entity_poly.entity_id
_entity_poly.type
_entity_poly.pdbx_seq_one_letter_code
_entity_poly.pdbx_strand_id
1 'polypeptide(L)'
;MLFRDLHYLKASSVQRCLDEVPGYRGVAETDISSSVEQNLRMAIHAVKSGAVPASSELAVEARVAQVRFHQGLRIEDVMRGYRLSMAVIQDRFLDIAHEVGLGDREVLAAHRVLWGVSDSYTAALVHSYRESSVQQAVRDHELRQDYLRAVLAGSLADSDLRTRSSDFGIDPQRSFHALHARPRPGASPDELLRVLAGRLSTGDGVLTLRAGDVVGFTARRPDHGDTATIALGSPLPLSELPRSKAAADRVFDAAWKRPAGGVFSLEDLTWRTAAGDPDVTAVLRQRYLAPFAADADFGRIVLASVRSYLDHDRRISAAARALSVHENTLRYRLQKFEQATGARLDATNTIVELCWAFEACQEAPAGGL
;
A
#
# COMPACT_ATOMS: atom_id res chain seq x y z
N MET A 1 -22.98 -45.54 23.72
CA MET A 1 -24.24 -44.79 23.68
C MET A 1 -24.13 -43.51 22.83
N LEU A 2 -23.22 -42.58 23.05
CA LEU A 2 -23.05 -41.37 22.23
C LEU A 2 -23.02 -41.61 20.70
N PHE A 3 -22.35 -42.69 20.22
CA PHE A 3 -22.36 -43.04 18.79
C PHE A 3 -23.73 -43.45 18.26
N ARG A 4 -24.61 -44.00 19.09
CA ARG A 4 -25.98 -44.35 18.68
C ARG A 4 -26.82 -43.09 18.49
N ASP A 5 -26.53 -42.04 19.25
CA ASP A 5 -27.26 -40.78 19.23
C ASP A 5 -26.65 -39.75 18.23
N LEU A 6 -25.64 -40.15 17.43
CA LEU A 6 -24.93 -39.25 16.53
C LEU A 6 -25.86 -38.50 15.58
N HIS A 7 -26.90 -39.14 15.08
CA HIS A 7 -27.88 -38.52 14.18
C HIS A 7 -28.66 -37.40 14.90
N TYR A 8 -29.11 -37.66 16.11
CA TYR A 8 -29.79 -36.66 16.96
C TYR A 8 -28.87 -35.47 17.30
N LEU A 9 -27.65 -35.79 17.77
CA LEU A 9 -26.66 -34.76 18.12
C LEU A 9 -26.33 -33.86 16.91
N LYS A 10 -26.19 -34.46 15.73
CA LYS A 10 -25.96 -33.72 14.49
C LYS A 10 -27.14 -32.79 14.17
N ALA A 11 -28.36 -33.30 14.14
CA ALA A 11 -29.55 -32.51 13.82
C ALA A 11 -29.71 -31.35 14.81
N SER A 12 -29.59 -31.62 16.12
CA SER A 12 -29.68 -30.60 17.17
C SER A 12 -28.60 -29.52 17.04
N SER A 13 -27.36 -29.92 16.77
CA SER A 13 -26.25 -28.97 16.59
C SER A 13 -26.42 -28.10 15.34
N VAL A 14 -26.85 -28.69 14.21
CA VAL A 14 -27.12 -27.95 12.95
C VAL A 14 -28.24 -26.93 13.18
N GLN A 15 -29.33 -27.34 13.79
CA GLN A 15 -30.46 -26.45 14.08
C GLN A 15 -30.03 -25.29 14.95
N ARG A 16 -29.28 -25.54 16.04
CA ARG A 16 -28.78 -24.47 16.89
C ARG A 16 -27.83 -23.53 16.18
N CYS A 17 -26.96 -24.03 15.29
CA CYS A 17 -26.08 -23.18 14.48
C CYS A 17 -26.89 -22.24 13.58
N LEU A 18 -27.94 -22.74 12.91
CA LEU A 18 -28.80 -21.94 12.03
C LEU A 18 -29.63 -20.90 12.79
N ASP A 19 -30.14 -21.25 13.97
CA ASP A 19 -30.98 -20.39 14.79
C ASP A 19 -30.19 -19.29 15.53
N GLU A 20 -29.03 -19.67 16.11
CA GLU A 20 -28.28 -18.81 17.04
C GLU A 20 -27.12 -18.06 16.39
N VAL A 21 -26.67 -18.45 15.18
CA VAL A 21 -25.51 -17.82 14.51
C VAL A 21 -25.89 -17.23 13.17
N PRO A 22 -26.12 -15.90 13.09
CA PRO A 22 -26.60 -15.25 11.86
C PRO A 22 -25.72 -15.50 10.61
N GLY A 23 -24.40 -15.61 10.79
CA GLY A 23 -23.45 -15.86 9.70
C GLY A 23 -23.70 -17.18 8.96
N TYR A 24 -24.29 -18.17 9.60
CA TYR A 24 -24.58 -19.48 8.98
C TYR A 24 -25.83 -19.47 8.08
N ARG A 25 -26.65 -18.44 8.07
CA ARG A 25 -27.87 -18.38 7.21
C ARG A 25 -27.59 -18.44 5.72
N GLY A 26 -26.37 -18.07 5.29
CA GLY A 26 -25.91 -18.14 3.89
C GLY A 26 -25.13 -19.41 3.53
N VAL A 27 -24.93 -20.32 4.49
CA VAL A 27 -24.15 -21.56 4.30
C VAL A 27 -25.10 -22.71 4.00
N ALA A 28 -24.74 -23.57 3.05
CA ALA A 28 -25.54 -24.76 2.74
C ALA A 28 -25.61 -25.68 3.99
N GLU A 29 -26.82 -26.16 4.31
CA GLU A 29 -27.05 -27.03 5.48
C GLU A 29 -26.20 -28.32 5.41
N THR A 30 -25.97 -28.84 4.21
CA THR A 30 -25.10 -29.98 3.97
C THR A 30 -23.66 -29.74 4.44
N ASP A 31 -23.13 -28.54 4.24
CA ASP A 31 -21.77 -28.16 4.65
C ASP A 31 -21.69 -28.03 6.18
N ILE A 32 -22.71 -27.43 6.79
CA ILE A 32 -22.81 -27.31 8.26
C ILE A 32 -22.90 -28.71 8.86
N SER A 33 -23.79 -29.55 8.33
CA SER A 33 -24.01 -30.92 8.77
C SER A 33 -22.73 -31.77 8.69
N SER A 34 -21.98 -31.69 7.61
CA SER A 34 -20.71 -32.40 7.45
C SER A 34 -19.68 -31.98 8.50
N SER A 35 -19.48 -30.68 8.71
CA SER A 35 -18.55 -30.15 9.71
C SER A 35 -18.95 -30.52 11.14
N VAL A 36 -20.25 -30.43 11.44
CA VAL A 36 -20.81 -30.83 12.75
C VAL A 36 -20.56 -32.31 13.00
N GLU A 37 -20.87 -33.18 12.02
CA GLU A 37 -20.66 -34.63 12.16
C GLU A 37 -19.18 -34.97 12.44
N GLN A 38 -18.26 -34.31 11.76
CA GLN A 38 -16.83 -34.48 11.94
C GLN A 38 -16.39 -34.09 13.36
N ASN A 39 -16.84 -32.93 13.85
CA ASN A 39 -16.57 -32.46 15.22
C ASN A 39 -17.14 -33.43 16.27
N LEU A 40 -18.36 -33.92 16.05
CA LEU A 40 -19.00 -34.88 16.94
C LEU A 40 -18.22 -36.20 17.01
N ARG A 41 -17.81 -36.75 15.86
CA ARG A 41 -17.02 -37.98 15.80
C ARG A 41 -15.68 -37.85 16.52
N MET A 42 -14.99 -36.71 16.34
CA MET A 42 -13.73 -36.41 17.01
C MET A 42 -13.91 -36.35 18.55
N ALA A 43 -14.92 -35.61 19.01
CA ALA A 43 -15.18 -35.48 20.46
C ALA A 43 -15.55 -36.81 21.09
N ILE A 44 -16.43 -37.62 20.45
CA ILE A 44 -16.79 -38.94 20.93
C ILE A 44 -15.57 -39.89 20.95
N HIS A 45 -14.70 -39.83 19.94
CA HIS A 45 -13.47 -40.63 19.88
C HIS A 45 -12.54 -40.27 21.04
N ALA A 46 -12.33 -38.99 21.29
CA ALA A 46 -11.50 -38.48 22.37
C ALA A 46 -12.00 -38.96 23.75
N VAL A 47 -13.30 -38.88 24.01
CA VAL A 47 -13.89 -39.39 25.25
C VAL A 47 -13.66 -40.92 25.38
N LYS A 48 -13.80 -41.67 24.27
CA LYS A 48 -13.59 -43.13 24.27
C LYS A 48 -12.12 -43.51 24.52
N SER A 49 -11.18 -42.78 23.95
CA SER A 49 -9.75 -43.00 24.14
C SER A 49 -9.22 -42.46 25.45
N GLY A 50 -9.95 -41.57 26.10
CA GLY A 50 -9.50 -40.86 27.31
C GLY A 50 -8.38 -39.84 27.05
N ALA A 51 -8.13 -39.48 25.80
CA ALA A 51 -7.03 -38.60 25.41
C ALA A 51 -7.50 -37.51 24.41
N VAL A 52 -6.87 -36.35 24.49
CA VAL A 52 -7.05 -35.28 23.50
C VAL A 52 -6.29 -35.67 22.22
N PRO A 53 -6.89 -35.53 21.01
CA PRO A 53 -6.20 -35.82 19.75
C PRO A 53 -4.92 -35.03 19.57
N ALA A 54 -3.97 -35.58 18.81
CA ALA A 54 -2.71 -34.92 18.53
C ALA A 54 -2.94 -33.65 17.68
N SER A 55 -2.05 -32.64 17.80
CA SER A 55 -2.17 -31.38 17.07
C SER A 55 -2.21 -31.57 15.54
N SER A 56 -1.57 -32.61 15.01
CA SER A 56 -1.62 -32.95 13.57
C SER A 56 -3.01 -33.43 13.12
N GLU A 57 -3.73 -34.15 13.95
CA GLU A 57 -5.10 -34.62 13.67
C GLU A 57 -6.07 -33.44 13.73
N LEU A 58 -5.91 -32.57 14.74
CA LEU A 58 -6.69 -31.36 14.89
C LEU A 58 -6.45 -30.36 13.74
N ALA A 59 -5.24 -30.28 13.20
CA ALA A 59 -4.93 -29.41 12.05
C ALA A 59 -5.65 -29.85 10.77
N VAL A 60 -5.85 -31.16 10.55
CA VAL A 60 -6.63 -31.68 9.43
C VAL A 60 -8.10 -31.27 9.56
N GLU A 61 -8.65 -31.41 10.77
CA GLU A 61 -10.03 -31.03 11.07
C GLU A 61 -10.25 -29.52 11.00
N ALA A 62 -9.26 -28.71 11.33
CA ALA A 62 -9.31 -27.26 11.27
C ALA A 62 -9.40 -26.70 9.82
N ARG A 63 -9.29 -27.53 8.76
CA ARG A 63 -9.56 -27.13 7.37
C ARG A 63 -10.97 -26.59 7.18
N VAL A 64 -11.90 -26.96 8.05
CA VAL A 64 -13.22 -26.33 8.10
C VAL A 64 -13.12 -24.81 8.21
N ALA A 65 -12.15 -24.30 8.96
CA ALA A 65 -11.94 -22.85 9.07
C ALA A 65 -11.62 -22.19 7.73
N GLN A 66 -10.82 -22.86 6.88
CA GLN A 66 -10.51 -22.38 5.53
C GLN A 66 -11.74 -22.33 4.63
N VAL A 67 -12.57 -23.41 4.66
CA VAL A 67 -13.82 -23.44 3.90
C VAL A 67 -14.75 -22.32 4.34
N ARG A 68 -14.92 -22.11 5.64
CA ARG A 68 -15.78 -21.06 6.22
C ARG A 68 -15.25 -19.65 5.89
N PHE A 69 -13.94 -19.47 5.91
CA PHE A 69 -13.29 -18.23 5.48
C PHE A 69 -13.65 -17.88 4.03
N HIS A 70 -13.52 -18.85 3.10
CA HIS A 70 -13.89 -18.64 1.69
C HIS A 70 -15.39 -18.46 1.45
N GLN A 71 -16.23 -18.95 2.37
CA GLN A 71 -17.67 -18.69 2.39
C GLN A 71 -18.02 -17.33 3.00
N GLY A 72 -17.02 -16.54 3.43
CA GLY A 72 -17.21 -15.20 3.98
C GLY A 72 -17.69 -15.15 5.43
N LEU A 73 -17.63 -16.29 6.17
CA LEU A 73 -17.99 -16.29 7.58
C LEU A 73 -16.89 -15.61 8.41
N ARG A 74 -17.30 -14.89 9.46
CA ARG A 74 -16.37 -14.35 10.43
C ARG A 74 -15.89 -15.44 11.38
N ILE A 75 -14.67 -15.33 11.88
CA ILE A 75 -14.09 -16.33 12.79
C ILE A 75 -14.95 -16.47 14.07
N GLU A 76 -15.54 -15.37 14.54
CA GLU A 76 -16.40 -15.38 15.71
C GLU A 76 -17.63 -16.28 15.52
N ASP A 77 -18.22 -16.26 14.31
CA ASP A 77 -19.39 -17.10 13.97
C ASP A 77 -18.97 -18.58 13.90
N VAL A 78 -17.81 -18.87 13.30
CA VAL A 78 -17.27 -20.24 13.25
C VAL A 78 -17.01 -20.79 14.64
N MET A 79 -16.38 -20.01 15.52
CA MET A 79 -16.12 -20.38 16.90
C MET A 79 -17.42 -20.56 17.70
N ARG A 80 -18.42 -19.73 17.46
CA ARG A 80 -19.73 -19.85 18.12
C ARG A 80 -20.46 -21.12 17.71
N GLY A 81 -20.49 -21.43 16.40
CA GLY A 81 -21.08 -22.67 15.91
C GLY A 81 -20.42 -23.91 16.49
N TYR A 82 -19.08 -23.92 16.57
CA TYR A 82 -18.33 -25.00 17.19
C TYR A 82 -18.71 -25.18 18.67
N ARG A 83 -18.74 -24.09 19.46
CA ARG A 83 -19.13 -24.15 20.89
C ARG A 83 -20.53 -24.65 21.10
N LEU A 84 -21.48 -24.29 20.22
CA LEU A 84 -22.86 -24.80 20.28
C LEU A 84 -22.88 -26.32 20.06
N SER A 85 -22.13 -26.83 19.10
CA SER A 85 -22.02 -28.29 18.87
C SER A 85 -21.38 -29.00 20.07
N MET A 86 -20.35 -28.42 20.67
CA MET A 86 -19.71 -28.98 21.87
C MET A 86 -20.65 -28.99 23.08
N ALA A 87 -21.49 -27.95 23.27
CA ALA A 87 -22.48 -27.92 24.32
C ALA A 87 -23.51 -29.05 24.15
N VAL A 88 -24.00 -29.29 22.94
CA VAL A 88 -24.93 -30.42 22.66
C VAL A 88 -24.32 -31.77 23.01
N ILE A 89 -23.02 -31.97 22.74
CA ILE A 89 -22.33 -33.21 23.14
C ILE A 89 -22.23 -33.30 24.65
N GLN A 90 -21.83 -32.23 25.31
CA GLN A 90 -21.63 -32.24 26.77
C GLN A 90 -22.95 -32.51 27.51
N ASP A 91 -24.04 -31.86 27.10
CA ASP A 91 -25.36 -32.06 27.67
C ASP A 91 -25.78 -33.53 27.54
N ARG A 92 -25.68 -34.10 26.33
CA ARG A 92 -26.05 -35.50 26.08
C ARG A 92 -25.12 -36.48 26.82
N PHE A 93 -23.82 -36.18 26.95
CA PHE A 93 -22.89 -37.00 27.71
C PHE A 93 -23.31 -37.04 29.20
N LEU A 94 -23.69 -35.93 29.78
CA LEU A 94 -24.17 -35.88 31.19
C LEU A 94 -25.45 -36.69 31.41
N ASP A 95 -26.40 -36.60 30.45
CA ASP A 95 -27.63 -37.41 30.49
C ASP A 95 -27.31 -38.89 30.50
N ILE A 96 -26.47 -39.32 29.55
CA ILE A 96 -26.04 -40.75 29.45
C ILE A 96 -25.28 -41.19 30.72
N ALA A 97 -24.40 -40.36 31.25
CA ALA A 97 -23.63 -40.64 32.42
C ALA A 97 -24.56 -40.88 33.63
N HIS A 98 -25.62 -40.07 33.77
CA HIS A 98 -26.64 -40.25 34.79
C HIS A 98 -27.47 -41.53 34.56
N GLU A 99 -27.93 -41.76 33.29
CA GLU A 99 -28.72 -42.96 32.92
C GLU A 99 -27.98 -44.29 33.28
N VAL A 100 -26.64 -44.31 33.10
CA VAL A 100 -25.85 -45.52 33.36
C VAL A 100 -25.19 -45.59 34.73
N GLY A 101 -25.37 -44.54 35.55
CA GLY A 101 -24.83 -44.46 36.90
C GLY A 101 -23.28 -44.34 36.95
N LEU A 102 -22.67 -43.57 36.00
CA LEU A 102 -21.25 -43.27 36.06
C LEU A 102 -20.90 -42.49 37.33
N GLY A 103 -19.76 -42.82 37.94
CA GLY A 103 -19.28 -42.11 39.12
C GLY A 103 -18.71 -40.73 38.76
N ASP A 104 -18.73 -39.78 39.73
CA ASP A 104 -18.25 -38.41 39.55
C ASP A 104 -16.83 -38.32 38.98
N ARG A 105 -15.94 -39.28 39.33
CA ARG A 105 -14.56 -39.33 38.86
C ARG A 105 -14.47 -39.57 37.36
N GLU A 106 -15.28 -40.49 36.84
CA GLU A 106 -15.35 -40.82 35.41
C GLU A 106 -15.98 -39.67 34.63
N VAL A 107 -17.00 -39.04 35.16
CA VAL A 107 -17.66 -37.87 34.56
C VAL A 107 -16.67 -36.71 34.46
N LEU A 108 -15.92 -36.39 35.51
CA LEU A 108 -14.90 -35.36 35.53
C LEU A 108 -13.73 -35.65 34.57
N ALA A 109 -13.32 -36.94 34.48
CA ALA A 109 -12.27 -37.33 33.54
C ALA A 109 -12.69 -37.11 32.08
N ALA A 110 -13.88 -37.53 31.69
CA ALA A 110 -14.42 -37.28 30.34
C ALA A 110 -14.64 -35.80 30.05
N HIS A 111 -15.12 -35.03 31.03
CA HIS A 111 -15.28 -33.60 30.87
C HIS A 111 -13.94 -32.88 30.64
N ARG A 112 -12.86 -33.26 31.33
CA ARG A 112 -11.51 -32.73 31.08
C ARG A 112 -11.03 -33.03 29.67
N VAL A 113 -11.32 -34.22 29.13
CA VAL A 113 -10.98 -34.58 27.75
C VAL A 113 -11.74 -33.72 26.77
N LEU A 114 -13.07 -33.58 26.93
CA LEU A 114 -13.90 -32.72 26.06
C LEU A 114 -13.46 -31.25 26.10
N TRP A 115 -13.10 -30.74 27.28
CA TRP A 115 -12.54 -29.40 27.42
C TRP A 115 -11.22 -29.25 26.66
N GLY A 116 -10.27 -30.22 26.83
CA GLY A 116 -9.00 -30.23 26.14
C GLY A 116 -9.16 -30.27 24.62
N VAL A 117 -10.12 -31.08 24.11
CA VAL A 117 -10.47 -31.10 22.68
C VAL A 117 -10.98 -29.75 22.22
N SER A 118 -11.91 -29.16 22.99
CA SER A 118 -12.50 -27.84 22.65
C SER A 118 -11.44 -26.74 22.59
N ASP A 119 -10.55 -26.70 23.57
CA ASP A 119 -9.47 -25.70 23.64
C ASP A 119 -8.48 -25.86 22.48
N SER A 120 -7.96 -27.05 22.29
CA SER A 120 -6.99 -27.36 21.23
C SER A 120 -7.57 -27.16 19.82
N TYR A 121 -8.81 -27.56 19.59
CA TYR A 121 -9.49 -27.38 18.31
C TYR A 121 -9.77 -25.90 18.03
N THR A 122 -10.19 -25.15 19.04
CA THR A 122 -10.41 -23.70 18.92
C THR A 122 -9.10 -22.98 18.54
N ALA A 123 -7.99 -23.35 19.17
CA ALA A 123 -6.67 -22.82 18.83
C ALA A 123 -6.28 -23.13 17.37
N ALA A 124 -6.52 -24.36 16.91
CA ALA A 124 -6.27 -24.79 15.53
C ALA A 124 -7.17 -24.05 14.52
N LEU A 125 -8.45 -23.85 14.83
CA LEU A 125 -9.37 -23.04 14.01
C LEU A 125 -8.88 -21.60 13.84
N VAL A 126 -8.51 -20.94 14.92
CA VAL A 126 -8.01 -19.55 14.90
C VAL A 126 -6.73 -19.46 14.08
N HIS A 127 -5.81 -20.40 14.25
CA HIS A 127 -4.58 -20.45 13.48
C HIS A 127 -4.85 -20.59 11.97
N SER A 128 -5.64 -21.58 11.59
CA SER A 128 -5.99 -21.86 10.19
C SER A 128 -6.75 -20.69 9.53
N TYR A 129 -7.65 -20.04 10.27
CA TYR A 129 -8.38 -18.86 9.78
C TYR A 129 -7.44 -17.67 9.55
N ARG A 130 -6.52 -17.40 10.50
CA ARG A 130 -5.52 -16.34 10.35
C ARG A 130 -4.60 -16.59 9.16
N GLU A 131 -4.15 -17.82 8.98
CA GLU A 131 -3.32 -18.19 7.84
C GLU A 131 -4.04 -17.95 6.51
N SER A 132 -5.31 -18.37 6.40
CA SER A 132 -6.15 -18.10 5.21
C SER A 132 -6.33 -16.59 4.95
N SER A 133 -6.55 -15.83 6.02
CA SER A 133 -6.70 -14.36 5.95
C SER A 133 -5.42 -13.68 5.44
N VAL A 134 -4.26 -14.09 5.95
CA VAL A 134 -2.95 -13.58 5.50
C VAL A 134 -2.70 -13.95 4.04
N GLN A 135 -2.93 -15.22 3.66
CA GLN A 135 -2.75 -15.67 2.29
C GLN A 135 -3.67 -14.93 1.30
N GLN A 136 -4.91 -14.64 1.71
CA GLN A 136 -5.83 -13.85 0.88
C GLN A 136 -5.33 -12.41 0.73
N ALA A 137 -4.90 -11.76 1.82
CA ALA A 137 -4.36 -10.41 1.78
C ALA A 137 -3.11 -10.29 0.89
N VAL A 138 -2.23 -11.31 0.93
CA VAL A 138 -1.05 -11.37 0.04
C VAL A 138 -1.48 -11.49 -1.42
N ARG A 139 -2.40 -12.42 -1.75
CA ARG A 139 -2.92 -12.56 -3.12
C ARG A 139 -3.58 -11.30 -3.63
N ASP A 140 -4.42 -10.66 -2.82
CA ASP A 140 -5.08 -9.41 -3.20
C ASP A 140 -4.07 -8.29 -3.44
N HIS A 141 -2.99 -8.26 -2.65
CA HIS A 141 -1.90 -7.31 -2.83
C HIS A 141 -1.14 -7.57 -4.13
N GLU A 142 -0.79 -8.82 -4.44
CA GLU A 142 -0.11 -9.21 -5.68
C GLU A 142 -0.97 -8.88 -6.92
N LEU A 143 -2.26 -9.23 -6.90
CA LEU A 143 -3.18 -8.91 -7.99
C LEU A 143 -3.28 -7.40 -8.23
N ARG A 144 -3.32 -6.60 -7.15
CA ARG A 144 -3.35 -5.15 -7.24
C ARG A 144 -2.04 -4.59 -7.81
N GLN A 145 -0.90 -5.11 -7.39
CA GLN A 145 0.40 -4.71 -7.92
C GLN A 145 0.56 -5.07 -9.40
N ASP A 146 0.14 -6.27 -9.80
CA ASP A 146 0.22 -6.73 -11.19
C ASP A 146 -0.71 -5.93 -12.10
N TYR A 147 -1.92 -5.65 -11.63
CA TYR A 147 -2.85 -4.77 -12.35
C TYR A 147 -2.24 -3.38 -12.54
N LEU A 148 -1.76 -2.77 -11.47
CA LEU A 148 -1.17 -1.43 -11.51
C LEU A 148 0.05 -1.39 -12.44
N ARG A 149 0.94 -2.39 -12.35
CA ARG A 149 2.11 -2.49 -13.22
C ARG A 149 1.72 -2.56 -14.69
N ALA A 150 0.74 -3.40 -15.01
CA ALA A 150 0.27 -3.60 -16.38
C ALA A 150 -0.39 -2.35 -16.95
N VAL A 151 -1.20 -1.64 -16.17
CA VAL A 151 -1.85 -0.37 -16.56
C VAL A 151 -0.80 0.72 -16.78
N LEU A 152 0.14 0.91 -15.86
CA LEU A 152 1.18 1.94 -15.97
C LEU A 152 2.20 1.65 -17.09
N ALA A 153 2.35 0.39 -17.50
CA ALA A 153 3.18 -0.01 -18.64
C ALA A 153 2.43 0.02 -19.98
N GLY A 154 1.08 0.10 -19.98
CA GLY A 154 0.26 0.00 -21.18
C GLY A 154 0.31 -1.36 -21.83
N SER A 155 0.51 -2.44 -21.07
CA SER A 155 0.67 -3.80 -21.58
C SER A 155 -0.63 -4.59 -21.68
N LEU A 156 -1.78 -3.99 -21.29
CA LEU A 156 -3.09 -4.63 -21.37
C LEU A 156 -3.79 -4.28 -22.68
N ALA A 157 -4.39 -5.30 -23.34
CA ALA A 157 -5.34 -5.08 -24.40
C ALA A 157 -6.63 -4.44 -23.84
N ASP A 158 -7.39 -3.73 -24.66
CA ASP A 158 -8.61 -3.00 -24.23
C ASP A 158 -9.65 -3.89 -23.55
N SER A 159 -9.81 -5.15 -24.00
CA SER A 159 -10.69 -6.13 -23.37
C SER A 159 -10.27 -6.47 -21.94
N ASP A 160 -8.98 -6.75 -21.77
CA ASP A 160 -8.39 -7.12 -20.48
C ASP A 160 -8.37 -5.93 -19.52
N LEU A 161 -8.12 -4.73 -20.06
CA LEU A 161 -8.17 -3.49 -19.30
C LEU A 161 -9.56 -3.28 -18.70
N ARG A 162 -10.63 -3.46 -19.49
CA ARG A 162 -12.01 -3.35 -18.99
C ARG A 162 -12.34 -4.40 -17.93
N THR A 163 -12.01 -5.66 -18.21
CA THR A 163 -12.32 -6.77 -17.30
C THR A 163 -11.61 -6.60 -15.96
N ARG A 164 -10.30 -6.39 -16.00
CA ARG A 164 -9.50 -6.24 -14.77
C ARG A 164 -9.80 -4.95 -14.00
N SER A 165 -10.19 -3.87 -14.69
CA SER A 165 -10.59 -2.62 -14.03
C SER A 165 -11.90 -2.78 -13.24
N SER A 166 -12.83 -3.63 -13.72
CA SER A 166 -14.09 -3.90 -13.02
C SER A 166 -13.88 -4.57 -11.66
N ASP A 167 -12.83 -5.39 -11.51
CA ASP A 167 -12.47 -6.04 -10.24
C ASP A 167 -12.10 -5.02 -9.14
N PHE A 168 -11.64 -3.84 -9.56
CA PHE A 168 -11.32 -2.72 -8.66
C PHE A 168 -12.38 -1.63 -8.65
N GLY A 169 -13.52 -1.82 -9.32
CA GLY A 169 -14.59 -0.83 -9.46
C GLY A 169 -14.19 0.40 -10.25
N ILE A 170 -13.17 0.30 -11.11
CA ILE A 170 -12.61 1.42 -11.88
C ILE A 170 -13.24 1.48 -13.26
N ASP A 171 -13.76 2.65 -13.64
CA ASP A 171 -14.17 2.96 -15.01
C ASP A 171 -12.95 3.34 -15.85
N PRO A 172 -12.52 2.53 -16.82
CA PRO A 172 -11.33 2.80 -17.63
C PRO A 172 -11.44 4.02 -18.54
N GLN A 173 -12.64 4.53 -18.79
CA GLN A 173 -12.87 5.74 -19.59
C GLN A 173 -12.77 7.03 -18.77
N ARG A 174 -12.85 6.93 -17.45
CA ARG A 174 -12.62 8.07 -16.56
C ARG A 174 -11.16 8.51 -16.63
N SER A 175 -10.92 9.81 -16.49
CA SER A 175 -9.55 10.37 -16.46
C SER A 175 -8.91 10.18 -15.10
N PHE A 176 -7.64 9.76 -15.11
CA PHE A 176 -6.80 9.57 -13.92
C PHE A 176 -5.45 10.24 -14.11
N HIS A 177 -4.93 10.80 -13.03
CA HIS A 177 -3.54 11.22 -12.93
C HIS A 177 -2.68 10.02 -12.54
N ALA A 178 -1.62 9.72 -13.25
CA ALA A 178 -0.56 8.90 -12.69
C ALA A 178 0.09 9.67 -11.54
N LEU A 179 0.44 8.96 -10.46
CA LEU A 179 1.00 9.51 -9.24
C LEU A 179 2.35 8.86 -8.94
N HIS A 180 3.35 9.70 -8.65
CA HIS A 180 4.65 9.32 -8.12
C HIS A 180 4.94 10.19 -6.89
N ALA A 181 5.10 9.58 -5.72
CA ALA A 181 5.31 10.31 -4.47
C ALA A 181 6.38 9.66 -3.62
N ARG A 182 7.16 10.51 -2.92
CA ARG A 182 8.17 10.08 -1.94
C ARG A 182 8.05 10.93 -0.69
N PRO A 183 8.11 10.32 0.51
CA PRO A 183 8.15 11.07 1.76
C PRO A 183 9.45 11.87 1.86
N ARG A 184 9.40 13.03 2.49
CA ARG A 184 10.59 13.80 2.86
C ARG A 184 11.30 13.15 4.06
N PRO A 185 12.59 13.47 4.29
CA PRO A 185 13.33 12.94 5.44
C PRO A 185 12.56 13.07 6.75
N GLY A 186 12.42 11.97 7.49
CA GLY A 186 11.66 11.88 8.73
C GLY A 186 10.21 11.40 8.61
N ALA A 187 9.68 11.20 7.39
CA ALA A 187 8.36 10.63 7.16
C ALA A 187 8.45 9.21 6.59
N SER A 188 7.46 8.36 6.91
CA SER A 188 7.42 6.94 6.50
C SER A 188 6.71 6.75 5.15
N PRO A 189 7.26 5.92 4.23
CA PRO A 189 6.58 5.55 2.99
C PRO A 189 5.24 4.82 3.22
N ASP A 190 5.18 3.94 4.25
CA ASP A 190 3.95 3.21 4.59
C ASP A 190 2.86 4.16 5.11
N GLU A 191 3.26 5.15 5.90
CA GLU A 191 2.33 6.17 6.39
C GLU A 191 1.82 7.06 5.25
N LEU A 192 2.70 7.46 4.33
CA LEU A 192 2.32 8.22 3.14
C LEU A 192 1.32 7.42 2.30
N LEU A 193 1.59 6.14 2.01
CA LEU A 193 0.65 5.28 1.30
C LEU A 193 -0.69 5.19 2.03
N ARG A 194 -0.68 4.96 3.35
CA ARG A 194 -1.89 4.84 4.15
C ARG A 194 -2.74 6.11 4.11
N VAL A 195 -2.12 7.28 4.21
CA VAL A 195 -2.80 8.58 4.13
C VAL A 195 -3.40 8.80 2.74
N LEU A 196 -2.62 8.59 1.67
CA LEU A 196 -3.08 8.79 0.30
C LEU A 196 -4.16 7.78 -0.10
N ALA A 197 -3.96 6.49 0.19
CA ALA A 197 -4.93 5.44 -0.12
C ALA A 197 -6.20 5.56 0.71
N GLY A 198 -6.11 5.98 1.98
CA GLY A 198 -7.27 6.19 2.85
C GLY A 198 -8.22 7.31 2.40
N ARG A 199 -7.79 8.16 1.47
CA ARG A 199 -8.61 9.22 0.86
C ARG A 199 -9.25 8.81 -0.47
N LEU A 200 -8.91 7.63 -0.99
CA LEU A 200 -9.51 7.08 -2.19
C LEU A 200 -10.81 6.33 -1.85
N SER A 201 -11.86 6.66 -2.56
CA SER A 201 -13.07 5.85 -2.60
C SER A 201 -12.91 4.72 -3.63
N THR A 202 -13.78 3.72 -3.58
CA THR A 202 -13.83 2.65 -4.61
C THR A 202 -13.93 3.29 -6.00
N GLY A 203 -13.04 2.91 -6.90
CA GLY A 203 -12.98 3.44 -8.26
C GLY A 203 -12.22 4.77 -8.43
N ASP A 204 -11.72 5.39 -7.34
CA ASP A 204 -10.95 6.63 -7.44
C ASP A 204 -9.47 6.42 -7.79
N GLY A 205 -8.95 5.20 -7.74
CA GLY A 205 -7.57 4.90 -8.11
C GLY A 205 -6.97 3.71 -7.39
N VAL A 206 -5.72 3.42 -7.72
CA VAL A 206 -4.91 2.36 -7.09
C VAL A 206 -3.52 2.90 -6.79
N LEU A 207 -3.06 2.75 -5.55
CA LEU A 207 -1.75 3.14 -5.08
C LEU A 207 -1.03 1.95 -4.44
N THR A 208 0.30 1.89 -4.57
CA THR A 208 1.14 0.88 -3.93
C THR A 208 2.52 1.45 -3.59
N LEU A 209 3.26 0.75 -2.72
CA LEU A 209 4.68 1.02 -2.48
C LEU A 209 5.56 0.28 -3.51
N ARG A 210 6.56 0.99 -4.02
CA ARG A 210 7.58 0.44 -4.89
C ARG A 210 8.94 1.11 -4.60
N ALA A 211 9.90 0.35 -4.11
CA ALA A 211 11.24 0.84 -3.79
C ALA A 211 11.27 2.10 -2.89
N GLY A 212 10.36 2.19 -1.92
CA GLY A 212 10.26 3.33 -1.01
C GLY A 212 9.40 4.49 -1.51
N ASP A 213 8.90 4.42 -2.75
CA ASP A 213 8.00 5.42 -3.32
C ASP A 213 6.56 4.92 -3.33
N VAL A 214 5.60 5.83 -3.21
CA VAL A 214 4.20 5.56 -3.49
C VAL A 214 3.94 5.86 -4.97
N VAL A 215 3.52 4.84 -5.70
CA VAL A 215 3.22 4.93 -7.13
C VAL A 215 1.82 4.42 -7.43
N GLY A 216 1.20 4.96 -8.46
CA GLY A 216 -0.11 4.51 -8.90
C GLY A 216 -0.85 5.53 -9.74
N PHE A 217 -2.17 5.55 -9.61
CA PHE A 217 -3.00 6.55 -10.26
C PHE A 217 -4.20 6.92 -9.39
N THR A 218 -4.70 8.12 -9.58
CA THR A 218 -5.84 8.71 -8.84
C THR A 218 -6.69 9.58 -9.74
N ALA A 219 -8.01 9.56 -9.52
CA ALA A 219 -8.93 10.44 -10.25
C ALA A 219 -8.95 11.88 -9.71
N ARG A 220 -8.38 12.10 -8.51
CA ARG A 220 -8.40 13.41 -7.84
C ARG A 220 -6.99 13.83 -7.47
N ARG A 221 -6.72 15.13 -7.55
CA ARG A 221 -5.50 15.72 -6.99
C ARG A 221 -5.55 15.54 -5.46
N PRO A 222 -4.56 14.85 -4.84
CA PRO A 222 -4.53 14.72 -3.40
C PRO A 222 -4.23 16.08 -2.75
N ASP A 223 -4.91 16.36 -1.65
CA ASP A 223 -4.53 17.45 -0.76
C ASP A 223 -3.49 16.92 0.23
N HIS A 224 -2.27 17.45 0.18
CA HIS A 224 -1.16 17.00 1.03
C HIS A 224 -0.22 18.16 1.32
N GLY A 225 0.29 18.20 2.54
CA GLY A 225 1.28 19.20 2.96
C GLY A 225 2.69 18.94 2.42
N ASP A 226 3.67 19.56 3.04
CA ASP A 226 5.09 19.56 2.63
C ASP A 226 5.90 18.33 3.10
N THR A 227 5.29 17.39 3.82
CA THR A 227 5.93 16.18 4.35
C THR A 227 6.29 15.15 3.27
N ALA A 228 5.80 15.32 2.05
CA ALA A 228 6.12 14.48 0.89
C ALA A 228 6.21 15.33 -0.38
N THR A 229 6.92 14.81 -1.37
CA THR A 229 6.84 15.30 -2.77
C THR A 229 5.93 14.38 -3.53
N ILE A 230 4.84 14.93 -4.09
CA ILE A 230 3.84 14.20 -4.87
C ILE A 230 3.80 14.81 -6.27
N ALA A 231 4.10 14.01 -7.26
CA ALA A 231 4.06 14.39 -8.66
C ALA A 231 2.86 13.74 -9.35
N LEU A 232 2.14 14.54 -10.11
CA LEU A 232 0.98 14.12 -10.89
C LEU A 232 1.25 14.30 -12.38
N GLY A 233 0.92 13.26 -13.15
CA GLY A 233 0.83 13.37 -14.59
C GLY A 233 -0.47 14.02 -15.04
N SER A 234 -0.58 14.32 -16.33
CA SER A 234 -1.83 14.84 -16.91
C SER A 234 -2.97 13.83 -16.74
N PRO A 235 -4.22 14.29 -16.50
CA PRO A 235 -5.36 13.40 -16.35
C PRO A 235 -5.71 12.76 -17.70
N LEU A 236 -5.63 11.45 -17.80
CA LEU A 236 -5.84 10.67 -19.02
C LEU A 236 -6.65 9.39 -18.71
N PRO A 237 -7.36 8.82 -19.67
CA PRO A 237 -7.99 7.51 -19.52
C PRO A 237 -6.92 6.42 -19.30
N LEU A 238 -7.32 5.26 -18.74
CA LEU A 238 -6.36 4.21 -18.37
C LEU A 238 -5.53 3.69 -19.55
N SER A 239 -6.06 3.67 -20.75
CA SER A 239 -5.33 3.28 -21.97
C SER A 239 -4.16 4.20 -22.30
N GLU A 240 -4.22 5.47 -21.87
CA GLU A 240 -3.16 6.46 -22.06
C GLU A 240 -2.35 6.76 -20.78
N LEU A 241 -2.61 6.03 -19.71
CA LEU A 241 -1.95 6.25 -18.43
C LEU A 241 -0.41 6.14 -18.47
N PRO A 242 0.23 5.34 -19.35
CA PRO A 242 1.69 5.38 -19.53
C PRO A 242 2.24 6.77 -19.86
N ARG A 243 1.51 7.56 -20.64
CA ARG A 243 1.89 8.95 -20.94
C ARG A 243 1.79 9.84 -19.70
N SER A 244 0.73 9.67 -18.92
CA SER A 244 0.56 10.36 -17.64
C SER A 244 1.68 9.97 -16.66
N LYS A 245 2.06 8.68 -16.62
CA LYS A 245 3.18 8.22 -15.79
C LYS A 245 4.51 8.86 -16.20
N ALA A 246 4.83 8.86 -17.48
CA ALA A 246 6.06 9.51 -17.96
C ALA A 246 6.10 11.01 -17.63
N ALA A 247 4.94 11.69 -17.62
CA ALA A 247 4.83 13.06 -17.17
C ALA A 247 5.04 13.18 -15.65
N ALA A 248 4.41 12.30 -14.85
CA ALA A 248 4.57 12.29 -13.40
C ALA A 248 6.02 12.06 -12.98
N ASP A 249 6.74 11.15 -13.64
CA ASP A 249 8.15 10.88 -13.35
C ASP A 249 9.01 12.13 -13.60
N ARG A 250 8.84 12.83 -14.72
CA ARG A 250 9.56 14.09 -14.98
C ARG A 250 9.20 15.20 -13.99
N VAL A 251 7.94 15.31 -13.63
CA VAL A 251 7.49 16.25 -12.59
C VAL A 251 8.15 15.90 -11.25
N PHE A 252 8.22 14.60 -10.92
CA PHE A 252 8.85 14.14 -9.69
C PHE A 252 10.34 14.52 -9.64
N ASP A 253 11.09 14.25 -10.71
CA ASP A 253 12.53 14.55 -10.78
C ASP A 253 12.81 16.06 -10.60
N ALA A 254 11.96 16.92 -11.17
CA ALA A 254 12.08 18.36 -11.00
C ALA A 254 11.61 18.83 -9.60
N ALA A 255 10.53 18.24 -9.08
CA ALA A 255 9.96 18.61 -7.79
C ALA A 255 10.83 18.15 -6.61
N TRP A 256 11.46 16.96 -6.71
CA TRP A 256 12.28 16.40 -5.64
C TRP A 256 13.50 17.26 -5.28
N LYS A 257 14.04 18.00 -6.24
CA LYS A 257 15.16 18.94 -6.05
C LYS A 257 14.77 20.20 -5.27
N ARG A 258 13.49 20.46 -5.08
CA ARG A 258 13.02 21.65 -4.37
C ARG A 258 13.13 21.45 -2.85
N PRO A 259 13.35 22.52 -2.07
CA PRO A 259 13.54 22.41 -0.62
C PRO A 259 12.26 21.99 0.11
N ALA A 260 11.10 22.40 -0.36
CA ALA A 260 9.79 22.06 0.23
C ALA A 260 9.12 20.92 -0.54
N GLY A 261 8.38 20.07 0.19
CA GLY A 261 7.44 19.11 -0.38
C GLY A 261 6.19 19.79 -0.94
N GLY A 262 5.25 18.98 -1.37
CA GLY A 262 3.97 19.46 -1.92
C GLY A 262 3.47 18.60 -3.07
N VAL A 263 2.36 19.04 -3.68
CA VAL A 263 1.75 18.38 -4.83
C VAL A 263 2.02 19.19 -6.09
N PHE A 264 2.70 18.58 -7.05
CA PHE A 264 3.18 19.22 -8.26
C PHE A 264 2.63 18.55 -9.52
N SER A 265 2.39 19.34 -10.56
CA SER A 265 1.98 18.89 -11.88
C SER A 265 2.86 19.53 -12.97
N LEU A 266 2.65 19.16 -14.22
CA LEU A 266 3.32 19.85 -15.35
C LEU A 266 3.03 21.36 -15.39
N GLU A 267 1.82 21.76 -15.01
CA GLU A 267 1.42 23.16 -14.99
C GLU A 267 2.20 23.98 -13.95
N ASP A 268 2.54 23.34 -12.81
CA ASP A 268 3.29 23.99 -11.73
C ASP A 268 4.78 24.14 -12.04
N LEU A 269 5.36 23.22 -12.84
CA LEU A 269 6.80 23.16 -13.08
C LEU A 269 7.22 23.46 -14.53
N THR A 270 6.31 23.30 -15.48
CA THR A 270 6.48 23.61 -16.91
C THR A 270 7.85 23.20 -17.49
N TRP A 271 8.68 24.12 -17.98
CA TRP A 271 9.99 23.90 -18.61
C TRP A 271 10.98 23.20 -17.67
N ARG A 272 10.83 23.33 -16.35
CA ARG A 272 11.72 22.68 -15.38
C ARG A 272 11.70 21.16 -15.47
N THR A 273 10.58 20.60 -15.90
CA THR A 273 10.44 19.15 -16.12
C THR A 273 11.21 18.65 -17.35
N ALA A 274 11.61 19.57 -18.24
CA ALA A 274 12.41 19.27 -19.43
C ALA A 274 13.91 19.50 -19.19
N ALA A 275 14.31 20.20 -18.13
CA ALA A 275 15.70 20.56 -17.84
C ALA A 275 16.56 19.38 -17.36
N GLY A 276 16.08 18.14 -17.48
CA GLY A 276 16.82 16.91 -17.11
C GLY A 276 17.55 16.21 -18.24
N ASP A 277 17.53 16.76 -19.47
CA ASP A 277 18.26 16.16 -20.59
C ASP A 277 19.78 16.16 -20.31
N PRO A 278 20.44 14.97 -20.28
CA PRO A 278 21.84 14.87 -19.85
C PRO A 278 22.81 15.51 -20.83
N ASP A 279 22.54 15.43 -22.14
CA ASP A 279 23.44 15.94 -23.16
C ASP A 279 23.40 17.48 -23.20
N VAL A 280 22.19 18.05 -23.16
CA VAL A 280 22.02 19.50 -23.05
C VAL A 280 22.65 20.01 -21.75
N THR A 281 22.41 19.32 -20.64
CA THR A 281 22.99 19.67 -19.33
C THR A 281 24.50 19.64 -19.34
N ALA A 282 25.13 18.65 -19.97
CA ALA A 282 26.58 18.56 -20.10
C ALA A 282 27.16 19.76 -20.86
N VAL A 283 26.56 20.11 -22.00
CA VAL A 283 26.96 21.27 -22.79
C VAL A 283 26.84 22.58 -22.00
N LEU A 284 25.74 22.78 -21.29
CA LEU A 284 25.50 23.99 -20.52
C LEU A 284 26.44 24.09 -19.29
N ARG A 285 26.69 22.95 -18.63
CA ARG A 285 27.71 22.88 -17.54
C ARG A 285 29.07 23.29 -18.05
N GLN A 286 29.50 22.74 -19.18
CA GLN A 286 30.81 23.06 -19.76
C GLN A 286 30.92 24.55 -20.11
N ARG A 287 29.85 25.14 -20.65
CA ARG A 287 29.82 26.53 -21.07
C ARG A 287 29.79 27.52 -19.92
N TYR A 288 28.96 27.29 -18.90
CA TYR A 288 28.62 28.29 -17.88
C TYR A 288 29.16 28.01 -16.47
N LEU A 289 29.40 26.74 -16.12
CA LEU A 289 29.82 26.37 -14.77
C LEU A 289 31.28 25.95 -14.71
N ALA A 290 31.79 25.22 -15.71
CA ALA A 290 33.17 24.76 -15.75
C ALA A 290 34.23 25.88 -15.67
N PRO A 291 34.04 27.10 -16.25
CA PRO A 291 34.98 28.19 -16.10
C PRO A 291 35.26 28.62 -14.66
N PHE A 292 34.37 28.25 -13.73
CA PHE A 292 34.47 28.60 -12.30
C PHE A 292 34.94 27.41 -11.42
N ALA A 293 35.27 26.28 -12.01
CA ALA A 293 35.68 25.08 -11.25
C ALA A 293 37.10 25.21 -10.66
N ALA A 294 37.96 26.02 -11.25
CA ALA A 294 39.35 26.19 -10.83
C ALA A 294 39.51 26.92 -9.49
N ASP A 295 38.61 27.86 -9.20
CA ASP A 295 38.50 28.56 -7.90
C ASP A 295 37.10 28.31 -7.32
N ALA A 296 36.97 27.19 -6.59
CA ALA A 296 35.66 26.71 -6.13
C ALA A 296 34.94 27.70 -5.19
N ASP A 297 35.65 28.49 -4.39
CA ASP A 297 35.02 29.42 -3.46
C ASP A 297 34.57 30.71 -4.17
N PHE A 298 35.40 31.30 -5.00
CA PHE A 298 35.02 32.45 -5.77
C PHE A 298 33.99 32.09 -6.85
N GLY A 299 34.16 30.95 -7.50
CA GLY A 299 33.22 30.45 -8.49
C GLY A 299 31.83 30.26 -7.93
N ARG A 300 31.70 29.65 -6.74
CA ARG A 300 30.42 29.49 -6.05
C ARG A 300 29.76 30.84 -5.76
N ILE A 301 30.55 31.84 -5.30
CA ILE A 301 30.03 33.19 -5.03
C ILE A 301 29.54 33.86 -6.31
N VAL A 302 30.28 33.74 -7.42
CA VAL A 302 29.89 34.31 -8.73
C VAL A 302 28.61 33.66 -9.23
N LEU A 303 28.55 32.33 -9.24
CA LEU A 303 27.39 31.58 -9.72
C LEU A 303 26.15 31.85 -8.85
N ALA A 304 26.29 31.91 -7.53
CA ALA A 304 25.21 32.33 -6.63
C ALA A 304 24.73 33.75 -6.90
N SER A 305 25.65 34.65 -7.29
CA SER A 305 25.30 36.02 -7.67
C SER A 305 24.50 36.10 -8.98
N VAL A 306 24.89 35.31 -9.97
CA VAL A 306 24.15 35.21 -11.24
C VAL A 306 22.76 34.61 -11.00
N ARG A 307 22.67 33.53 -10.20
CA ARG A 307 21.41 32.91 -9.85
C ARG A 307 20.48 33.90 -9.15
N SER A 308 20.95 34.57 -8.10
CA SER A 308 20.16 35.58 -7.39
C SER A 308 19.69 36.71 -8.33
N TYR A 309 20.54 37.13 -9.26
CA TYR A 309 20.17 38.16 -10.25
C TYR A 309 19.01 37.70 -11.15
N LEU A 310 19.02 36.45 -11.59
CA LEU A 310 17.94 35.87 -12.39
C LEU A 310 16.67 35.67 -11.56
N ASP A 311 16.80 35.15 -10.33
CA ASP A 311 15.65 34.88 -9.43
C ASP A 311 14.93 36.16 -8.99
N HIS A 312 15.61 37.34 -9.06
CA HIS A 312 15.02 38.63 -8.75
C HIS A 312 14.73 39.51 -10.01
N ASP A 313 14.33 38.84 -11.11
CA ASP A 313 13.93 39.49 -12.38
C ASP A 313 15.01 40.43 -12.92
N ARG A 314 16.29 40.15 -12.71
CA ARG A 314 17.46 40.93 -13.12
C ARG A 314 17.51 42.32 -12.48
N ARG A 315 16.90 42.49 -11.31
CA ARG A 315 16.96 43.73 -10.53
C ARG A 315 18.16 43.71 -9.58
N ILE A 316 19.20 44.47 -9.88
CA ILE A 316 20.45 44.49 -9.10
C ILE A 316 20.23 44.79 -7.64
N SER A 317 19.39 45.81 -7.32
CA SER A 317 19.13 46.20 -5.93
C SER A 317 18.43 45.07 -5.12
N ALA A 318 17.49 44.33 -5.73
CA ALA A 318 16.81 43.24 -5.08
C ALA A 318 17.75 42.04 -4.87
N ALA A 319 18.51 41.65 -5.88
CA ALA A 319 19.48 40.56 -5.82
C ALA A 319 20.63 40.84 -4.85
N ALA A 320 21.16 42.06 -4.82
CA ALA A 320 22.22 42.48 -3.88
C ALA A 320 21.74 42.42 -2.43
N ARG A 321 20.49 42.84 -2.16
CA ARG A 321 19.85 42.77 -0.85
C ARG A 321 19.69 41.31 -0.39
N ALA A 322 19.20 40.45 -1.28
CA ALA A 322 19.02 39.02 -0.99
C ALA A 322 20.33 38.32 -0.65
N LEU A 323 21.46 38.75 -1.23
CA LEU A 323 22.79 38.23 -0.96
C LEU A 323 23.52 38.99 0.18
N SER A 324 22.90 40.00 0.79
CA SER A 324 23.50 40.83 1.81
C SER A 324 24.83 41.48 1.35
N VAL A 325 24.88 41.96 0.09
CA VAL A 325 26.05 42.62 -0.48
C VAL A 325 25.71 44.00 -1.05
N HIS A 326 26.71 44.86 -1.27
CA HIS A 326 26.51 46.12 -1.96
C HIS A 326 26.27 45.93 -3.46
N GLU A 327 25.49 46.77 -4.08
CA GLU A 327 25.16 46.66 -5.55
C GLU A 327 26.40 46.64 -6.44
N ASN A 328 27.42 47.42 -6.10
CA ASN A 328 28.69 47.46 -6.85
C ASN A 328 29.42 46.09 -6.79
N THR A 329 29.36 45.43 -5.63
CA THR A 329 29.93 44.08 -5.47
C THR A 329 29.17 43.07 -6.36
N LEU A 330 27.87 43.18 -6.41
CA LEU A 330 27.06 42.32 -7.32
C LEU A 330 27.43 42.61 -8.78
N ARG A 331 27.45 43.90 -9.20
CA ARG A 331 27.83 44.27 -10.59
C ARG A 331 29.21 43.73 -10.96
N TYR A 332 30.19 43.82 -10.09
CA TYR A 332 31.53 43.26 -10.28
C TYR A 332 31.47 41.73 -10.50
N ARG A 333 30.72 40.99 -9.70
CA ARG A 333 30.59 39.53 -9.82
C ARG A 333 29.88 39.14 -11.14
N LEU A 334 28.84 39.85 -11.52
CA LEU A 334 28.14 39.62 -12.81
C LEU A 334 29.08 39.88 -14.00
N GLN A 335 29.88 40.97 -13.94
CA GLN A 335 30.87 41.26 -14.98
C GLN A 335 31.97 40.18 -15.04
N LYS A 336 32.40 39.63 -13.91
CA LYS A 336 33.35 38.51 -13.88
C LYS A 336 32.76 37.24 -14.54
N PHE A 337 31.47 37.01 -14.36
CA PHE A 337 30.80 35.92 -15.05
C PHE A 337 30.80 36.12 -16.58
N GLU A 338 30.43 37.28 -17.06
CA GLU A 338 30.42 37.61 -18.49
C GLU A 338 31.84 37.50 -19.12
N GLN A 339 32.85 37.99 -18.38
CA GLN A 339 34.26 37.89 -18.84
C GLN A 339 34.73 36.43 -18.94
N ALA A 340 34.38 35.55 -17.98
CA ALA A 340 34.83 34.17 -17.94
C ALA A 340 34.11 33.27 -18.97
N THR A 341 32.84 33.56 -19.26
CA THR A 341 32.01 32.75 -20.15
C THR A 341 31.85 33.30 -21.56
N GLY A 342 32.20 34.58 -21.77
CA GLY A 342 31.89 35.30 -23.00
C GLY A 342 30.41 35.57 -23.27
N ALA A 343 29.55 35.26 -22.29
CA ALA A 343 28.10 35.39 -22.42
C ALA A 343 27.63 36.74 -21.92
N ARG A 344 26.55 37.26 -22.48
CA ARG A 344 25.89 38.50 -22.06
C ARG A 344 24.65 38.15 -21.22
N LEU A 345 24.55 38.66 -20.01
CA LEU A 345 23.44 38.41 -19.07
C LEU A 345 22.13 39.15 -19.46
N ASP A 346 22.19 40.05 -20.43
CA ASP A 346 21.00 40.70 -21.02
C ASP A 346 20.46 39.95 -22.24
N ALA A 347 21.20 39.00 -22.82
CA ALA A 347 20.76 38.24 -23.99
C ALA A 347 19.75 37.14 -23.57
N THR A 348 18.58 37.15 -24.21
CA THR A 348 17.50 36.19 -23.91
C THR A 348 17.99 34.70 -23.93
N ASN A 349 18.77 34.33 -24.95
CA ASN A 349 19.26 32.96 -25.05
C ASN A 349 20.15 32.57 -23.86
N THR A 350 21.07 33.46 -23.46
CA THR A 350 21.92 33.25 -22.26
C THR A 350 21.07 33.07 -21.00
N ILE A 351 20.01 33.87 -20.84
CA ILE A 351 19.13 33.78 -19.69
C ILE A 351 18.42 32.41 -19.66
N VAL A 352 17.89 31.96 -20.81
CA VAL A 352 17.21 30.65 -20.91
C VAL A 352 18.19 29.51 -20.61
N GLU A 353 19.38 29.53 -21.21
CA GLU A 353 20.41 28.50 -20.99
C GLU A 353 20.89 28.48 -19.54
N LEU A 354 21.07 29.63 -18.89
CA LEU A 354 21.43 29.71 -17.48
C LEU A 354 20.34 29.21 -16.54
N CYS A 355 19.09 29.57 -16.78
CA CYS A 355 17.96 29.04 -16.02
C CYS A 355 17.94 27.49 -16.12
N TRP A 356 18.16 26.94 -17.33
CA TRP A 356 18.24 25.52 -17.55
C TRP A 356 19.45 24.88 -16.82
N ALA A 357 20.64 25.44 -16.96
CA ALA A 357 21.85 24.95 -16.32
C ALA A 357 21.71 24.91 -14.79
N PHE A 358 21.16 25.96 -14.20
CA PHE A 358 20.93 26.02 -12.74
C PHE A 358 19.86 25.05 -12.27
N GLU A 359 18.79 24.83 -13.02
CA GLU A 359 17.77 23.84 -12.66
C GLU A 359 18.30 22.40 -12.75
N ALA A 360 19.01 22.09 -13.83
CA ALA A 360 19.59 20.76 -14.06
C ALA A 360 20.67 20.38 -13.04
N CYS A 361 21.41 21.37 -12.52
CA CYS A 361 22.51 21.17 -11.56
C CYS A 361 22.09 21.35 -10.09
N GLN A 362 20.79 21.51 -9.79
CA GLN A 362 20.33 21.45 -8.39
C GLN A 362 20.52 20.04 -7.86
N GLU A 363 21.29 19.91 -6.79
CA GLU A 363 21.41 18.65 -6.06
C GLU A 363 20.08 18.34 -5.34
N ALA A 364 19.66 17.08 -5.39
CA ALA A 364 18.57 16.62 -4.55
C ALA A 364 18.91 16.84 -3.08
N PRO A 365 17.94 17.15 -2.21
CA PRO A 365 18.20 17.28 -0.76
C PRO A 365 18.88 16.01 -0.27
N ALA A 366 20.01 16.17 0.42
CA ALA A 366 20.74 15.06 1.04
C ALA A 366 19.81 14.37 2.03
N GLY A 367 19.30 13.23 1.67
CA GLY A 367 18.32 12.48 2.43
C GLY A 367 18.36 11.01 2.05
N GLY A 368 19.15 10.26 2.80
CA GLY A 368 18.93 8.90 3.22
C GLY A 368 18.90 7.82 2.16
N LEU A 369 19.96 7.06 2.12
CA LEU A 369 19.89 5.61 1.85
C LEU A 369 19.23 4.92 3.04
#